data_6f3f202c12704b5c7071524e84c8b5f1
#
_entry.id   6f3f202c12704b5c7071524e84c8b5f1
#
_cell.length_a   1.000
_cell.length_b   1.000
_cell.length_c   1.000
_cell.angle_alpha   90.00
_cell.angle_beta   90.00
_cell.angle_gamma   90.00
#
_symmetry.space_group_name_H-M   'P 1'
#
loop_
_entity.id
_entity.type
_entity.pdbx_description
1 polymer ?
#
loop_
_entity_poly.entity_id
_entity_poly.type
_entity_poly.pdbx_seq_one_letter_code
_entity_poly.pdbx_strand_id
1 'polypeptide(L)'
;MLFNSPLVANVYSYAVYEDDEFSYELGMNPNIKHIPSKEPKDIEKLIATYGVVKLKNGEAQIRVCFRDEIEESKAASRGSHKPDSPWRNHYEAMALVVPIRKMWKNLGLPLKIEDFGEASNV
;
A
#
# COMPACT_ATOMS: atom_id res chain seq x y z
N MET A 1 5.99 -5.67 -8.75
CA MET A 1 6.49 -6.26 -7.50
C MET A 1 6.28 -7.77 -7.54
N LEU A 2 7.33 -8.53 -7.26
CA LEU A 2 7.23 -9.98 -7.19
C LEU A 2 7.36 -10.43 -5.74
N PHE A 3 6.45 -11.30 -5.32
CA PHE A 3 6.47 -11.86 -3.97
C PHE A 3 6.66 -13.37 -4.07
N ASN A 4 7.75 -13.83 -3.49
CA ASN A 4 8.13 -15.24 -3.51
C ASN A 4 7.79 -15.89 -2.17
N SER A 5 6.51 -16.02 -1.88
CA SER A 5 6.05 -16.72 -0.68
C SER A 5 5.17 -17.90 -1.09
N PRO A 6 5.38 -19.09 -0.49
CA PRO A 6 4.53 -20.22 -0.78
C PRO A 6 3.11 -20.05 -0.27
N LEU A 7 2.86 -19.06 0.61
CA LEU A 7 1.54 -18.83 1.19
C LEU A 7 0.70 -17.83 0.41
N VAL A 8 1.34 -17.00 -0.41
CA VAL A 8 0.66 -15.89 -1.08
C VAL A 8 0.42 -16.21 -2.54
N ALA A 9 -0.84 -16.09 -2.98
CA ALA A 9 -1.21 -16.31 -4.37
C ALA A 9 -1.14 -15.01 -5.18
N ASN A 10 -1.50 -13.88 -4.57
CA ASN A 10 -1.50 -12.61 -5.28
C ASN A 10 -1.44 -11.44 -4.29
N VAL A 11 -0.83 -10.33 -4.73
CA VAL A 11 -0.73 -9.10 -3.94
C VAL A 11 -0.95 -7.93 -4.87
N TYR A 12 -1.82 -7.00 -4.47
CA TYR A 12 -1.99 -5.76 -5.22
C TYR A 12 -2.37 -4.61 -4.29
N SER A 13 -2.13 -3.39 -4.77
CA SER A 13 -2.35 -2.19 -4.00
C SER A 13 -2.84 -1.07 -4.93
N TYR A 14 -3.72 -0.22 -4.41
CA TYR A 14 -4.27 0.90 -5.16
C TYR A 14 -4.34 2.15 -4.31
N ALA A 15 -4.23 3.30 -4.96
CA ALA A 15 -4.37 4.59 -4.31
C ALA A 15 -5.81 5.10 -4.46
N VAL A 16 -6.31 5.75 -3.40
CA VAL A 16 -7.64 6.34 -3.36
C VAL A 16 -7.49 7.85 -3.26
N TYR A 17 -8.20 8.56 -4.13
CA TYR A 17 -8.19 10.02 -4.19
C TYR A 17 -9.55 10.57 -3.74
N GLU A 18 -9.59 11.86 -3.37
CA GLU A 18 -10.80 12.50 -2.84
C GLU A 18 -12.03 12.30 -3.72
N ASP A 19 -11.85 12.34 -5.04
CA ASP A 19 -12.96 12.25 -5.98
C ASP A 19 -13.37 10.82 -6.31
N ASP A 20 -12.67 9.82 -5.76
CA ASP A 20 -12.99 8.41 -6.00
C ASP A 20 -14.15 7.98 -5.13
N GLU A 21 -14.95 7.04 -5.64
CA GLU A 21 -15.93 6.34 -4.84
C GLU A 21 -15.25 5.19 -4.13
N PHE A 22 -15.28 5.18 -2.79
CA PHE A 22 -14.55 4.20 -2.00
C PHE A 22 -15.32 3.81 -0.74
N SER A 23 -15.49 2.51 -0.55
CA SER A 23 -16.04 1.95 0.67
C SER A 23 -15.40 0.60 0.95
N TYR A 24 -15.38 0.20 2.23
CA TYR A 24 -14.78 -1.07 2.59
C TYR A 24 -15.37 -1.60 3.88
N GLU A 25 -15.28 -2.93 4.04
CA GLU A 25 -15.63 -3.62 5.27
C GLU A 25 -14.49 -4.54 5.65
N LEU A 26 -14.16 -4.59 6.93
CA LEU A 26 -13.18 -5.51 7.47
C LEU A 26 -13.89 -6.56 8.32
N GLY A 27 -13.17 -7.59 8.72
CA GLY A 27 -13.71 -8.66 9.52
C GLY A 27 -13.54 -10.00 8.84
N MET A 28 -14.48 -10.92 9.08
CA MET A 28 -14.38 -12.27 8.55
C MET A 28 -14.55 -12.34 7.03
N ASN A 29 -15.31 -11.41 6.46
CA ASN A 29 -15.55 -11.33 5.03
C ASN A 29 -15.14 -9.95 4.52
N PRO A 30 -13.83 -9.67 4.42
CA PRO A 30 -13.36 -8.36 4.00
C PRO A 30 -13.77 -8.06 2.56
N ASN A 31 -14.17 -6.82 2.33
CA ASN A 31 -14.66 -6.37 1.03
C ASN A 31 -14.25 -4.93 0.78
N ILE A 32 -13.91 -4.62 -0.46
CA ILE A 32 -13.59 -3.27 -0.90
C ILE A 32 -14.35 -2.97 -2.19
N LYS A 33 -14.94 -1.78 -2.24
CA LYS A 33 -15.51 -1.23 -3.45
C LYS A 33 -14.78 0.08 -3.74
N HIS A 34 -14.11 0.15 -4.88
CA HIS A 34 -13.36 1.32 -5.29
C HIS A 34 -13.61 1.60 -6.75
N ILE A 35 -14.18 2.77 -7.02
CA ILE A 35 -14.42 3.23 -8.38
C ILE A 35 -13.59 4.49 -8.58
N PRO A 36 -12.49 4.42 -9.35
CA PRO A 36 -11.64 5.58 -9.55
C PRO A 36 -12.35 6.69 -10.31
N SER A 37 -12.06 7.93 -9.94
CA SER A 37 -12.54 9.10 -10.64
C SER A 37 -11.86 9.24 -12.00
N LYS A 38 -12.55 9.84 -12.95
CA LYS A 38 -11.99 10.15 -14.26
C LYS A 38 -11.20 11.47 -14.26
N GLU A 39 -11.25 12.20 -13.15
CA GLU A 39 -10.53 13.46 -13.03
C GLU A 39 -9.01 13.23 -12.98
N PRO A 40 -8.22 14.23 -13.41
CA PRO A 40 -6.76 14.12 -13.33
C PRO A 40 -6.30 13.85 -11.89
N LYS A 41 -5.30 13.00 -11.74
CA LYS A 41 -4.77 12.64 -10.43
C LYS A 41 -3.91 13.77 -9.91
N ASP A 42 -4.20 14.20 -8.67
CA ASP A 42 -3.43 15.20 -7.95
C ASP A 42 -2.98 14.56 -6.64
N ILE A 43 -1.68 14.45 -6.44
CA ILE A 43 -1.12 13.77 -5.27
C ILE A 43 -1.56 14.43 -3.95
N GLU A 44 -1.86 15.73 -3.99
CA GLU A 44 -2.37 16.43 -2.80
C GLU A 44 -3.75 15.94 -2.39
N LYS A 45 -4.47 15.34 -3.32
CA LYS A 45 -5.81 14.79 -3.08
C LYS A 45 -5.82 13.31 -2.76
N LEU A 46 -4.67 12.70 -2.64
CA LEU A 46 -4.57 11.29 -2.23
C LEU A 46 -4.98 11.18 -0.76
N ILE A 47 -6.02 10.41 -0.48
CA ILE A 47 -6.55 10.27 0.87
C ILE A 47 -6.15 8.96 1.55
N ALA A 48 -5.89 7.92 0.76
CA ALA A 48 -5.57 6.61 1.31
C ALA A 48 -4.93 5.72 0.25
N THR A 49 -4.29 4.65 0.72
CA THR A 49 -3.93 3.53 -0.14
C THR A 49 -4.42 2.26 0.52
N TYR A 50 -4.71 1.24 -0.25
CA TYR A 50 -5.08 -0.05 0.32
C TYR A 50 -4.36 -1.17 -0.42
N GLY A 51 -4.09 -2.24 0.31
CA GLY A 51 -3.50 -3.43 -0.25
C GLY A 51 -4.38 -4.63 -0.02
N VAL A 52 -4.31 -5.58 -0.93
CA VAL A 52 -5.02 -6.84 -0.83
C VAL A 52 -4.00 -7.96 -1.03
N VAL A 53 -3.97 -8.88 -0.07
CA VAL A 53 -3.13 -10.08 -0.15
C VAL A 53 -4.08 -11.27 -0.23
N LYS A 54 -4.01 -12.00 -1.34
CA LYS A 54 -4.77 -13.24 -1.49
C LYS A 54 -3.86 -14.42 -1.19
N LEU A 55 -4.28 -15.26 -0.26
CA LEU A 55 -3.53 -16.44 0.15
C LEU A 55 -3.95 -17.64 -0.69
N LYS A 56 -3.07 -18.63 -0.77
CA LYS A 56 -3.34 -19.83 -1.57
C LYS A 56 -4.48 -20.69 -1.02
N ASN A 57 -4.83 -20.50 0.25
CA ASN A 57 -5.97 -21.19 0.85
C ASN A 57 -7.32 -20.54 0.52
N GLY A 58 -7.32 -19.49 -0.28
CA GLY A 58 -8.55 -18.80 -0.66
C GLY A 58 -8.89 -17.60 0.21
N GLU A 59 -8.20 -17.39 1.31
CA GLU A 59 -8.44 -16.24 2.17
C GLU A 59 -7.84 -14.98 1.56
N ALA A 60 -8.44 -13.84 1.89
CA ALA A 60 -7.92 -12.55 1.50
C ALA A 60 -7.77 -11.67 2.72
N GLN A 61 -6.72 -10.86 2.74
CA GLN A 61 -6.50 -9.85 3.76
C GLN A 61 -6.43 -8.50 3.10
N ILE A 62 -7.04 -7.51 3.75
CA ILE A 62 -7.13 -6.15 3.24
C ILE A 62 -6.60 -5.21 4.30
N ARG A 63 -5.77 -4.26 3.91
CA ARG A 63 -5.29 -3.20 4.79
C ARG A 63 -5.51 -1.86 4.11
N VAL A 64 -6.19 -0.96 4.82
CA VAL A 64 -6.40 0.42 4.36
C VAL A 64 -5.53 1.33 5.22
N CYS A 65 -4.72 2.17 4.57
CA CYS A 65 -3.87 3.13 5.25
C CYS A 65 -4.28 4.53 4.78
N PHE A 66 -4.81 5.33 5.69
CA PHE A 66 -5.20 6.70 5.39
C PHE A 66 -3.96 7.60 5.33
N ARG A 67 -4.14 8.81 4.83
CA ARG A 67 -3.04 9.74 4.57
C ARG A 67 -2.13 9.96 5.77
N ASP A 68 -2.70 10.09 6.96
CA ASP A 68 -1.93 10.30 8.19
C ASP A 68 -0.99 9.13 8.47
N GLU A 69 -1.44 7.90 8.26
CA GLU A 69 -0.61 6.72 8.46
C GLU A 69 0.50 6.64 7.41
N ILE A 70 0.18 7.04 6.18
CA ILE A 70 1.17 7.11 5.10
C ILE A 70 2.25 8.15 5.45
N GLU A 71 1.84 9.30 5.98
CA GLU A 71 2.78 10.34 6.38
C GLU A 71 3.66 9.92 7.56
N GLU A 72 3.13 9.11 8.48
CA GLU A 72 3.92 8.53 9.55
C GLU A 72 5.02 7.62 9.00
N SER A 73 4.69 6.81 8.02
CA SER A 73 5.66 5.92 7.36
C SER A 73 6.74 6.74 6.65
N LYS A 74 6.35 7.83 5.99
CA LYS A 74 7.29 8.74 5.36
C LYS A 74 8.24 9.34 6.39
N ALA A 75 7.70 9.83 7.50
CA ALA A 75 8.50 10.46 8.55
C ALA A 75 9.49 9.47 9.18
N ALA A 76 9.11 8.20 9.28
CA ALA A 76 9.98 7.17 9.83
C ALA A 76 11.04 6.69 8.85
N SER A 77 10.92 7.02 7.57
CA SER A 77 11.86 6.59 6.54
C SER A 77 13.11 7.43 6.57
N ARG A 78 14.26 6.74 6.54
CA ARG A 78 15.55 7.41 6.54
C ARG A 78 15.72 8.21 5.25
N GLY A 79 16.08 9.49 5.39
CA GLY A 79 16.37 10.34 4.24
C GLY A 79 15.16 10.79 3.44
N SER A 80 13.94 10.64 3.97
CA SER A 80 12.72 11.02 3.26
C SER A 80 12.66 12.50 2.90
N HIS A 81 13.37 13.35 3.65
CA HIS A 81 13.39 14.80 3.41
C HIS A 81 14.44 15.23 2.39
N LYS A 82 15.29 14.32 1.94
CA LYS A 82 16.33 14.65 0.98
C LYS A 82 15.74 14.91 -0.42
N PRO A 83 16.37 15.79 -1.23
CA PRO A 83 15.84 16.09 -2.56
C PRO A 83 15.70 14.89 -3.50
N ASP A 84 16.55 13.88 -3.32
CA ASP A 84 16.55 12.67 -4.15
C ASP A 84 15.74 11.53 -3.56
N SER A 85 14.99 11.78 -2.47
CA SER A 85 14.19 10.76 -1.82
C SER A 85 13.06 10.27 -2.73
N PRO A 86 12.81 8.95 -2.79
CA PRO A 86 11.64 8.43 -3.50
C PRO A 86 10.33 8.98 -2.97
N TRP A 87 10.23 9.29 -1.66
CA TRP A 87 9.05 9.91 -1.08
C TRP A 87 8.75 11.29 -1.68
N ARG A 88 9.78 11.96 -2.14
CA ARG A 88 9.66 13.28 -2.72
C ARG A 88 9.29 13.23 -4.19
N ASN A 89 9.91 12.30 -4.92
CA ASN A 89 9.79 12.21 -6.37
C ASN A 89 8.76 11.20 -6.85
N HIS A 90 8.43 10.21 -6.00
CA HIS A 90 7.51 9.11 -6.34
C HIS A 90 6.59 8.81 -5.17
N TYR A 91 5.89 9.83 -4.69
CA TYR A 91 5.05 9.72 -3.49
C TYR A 91 4.02 8.60 -3.60
N GLU A 92 3.29 8.55 -4.72
CA GLU A 92 2.25 7.52 -4.88
C GLU A 92 2.83 6.11 -4.82
N ALA A 93 3.95 5.89 -5.49
CA ALA A 93 4.61 4.58 -5.47
C ALA A 93 5.01 4.16 -4.06
N MET A 94 5.55 5.09 -3.28
CA MET A 94 5.92 4.82 -1.90
C MET A 94 4.69 4.57 -1.03
N ALA A 95 3.65 5.37 -1.23
CA ALA A 95 2.40 5.23 -0.49
C ALA A 95 1.73 3.88 -0.72
N LEU A 96 1.81 3.35 -1.95
CA LEU A 96 1.23 2.05 -2.29
C LEU A 96 1.90 0.89 -1.56
N VAL A 97 3.16 1.05 -1.18
CA VAL A 97 3.92 0.00 -0.48
C VAL A 97 3.52 -0.08 1.01
N VAL A 98 3.07 1.02 1.59
CA VAL A 98 2.80 1.10 3.04
C VAL A 98 1.83 0.02 3.51
N PRO A 99 0.63 -0.16 2.92
CA PRO A 99 -0.29 -1.20 3.40
C PRO A 99 0.25 -2.61 3.18
N ILE A 100 0.99 -2.82 2.11
CA ILE A 100 1.57 -4.15 1.81
C ILE A 100 2.60 -4.52 2.86
N ARG A 101 3.51 -3.59 3.21
CA ARG A 101 4.52 -3.85 4.23
C ARG A 101 3.88 -4.17 5.58
N LYS A 102 2.84 -3.45 5.95
CA LYS A 102 2.15 -3.69 7.23
C LYS A 102 1.47 -5.04 7.26
N MET A 103 0.81 -5.43 6.18
CA MET A 103 0.19 -6.75 6.10
C MET A 103 1.22 -7.88 6.11
N TRP A 104 2.31 -7.70 5.39
CA TRP A 104 3.37 -8.70 5.31
C TRP A 104 3.95 -8.99 6.68
N LYS A 105 4.17 -7.93 7.44
CA LYS A 105 4.66 -8.05 8.82
C LYS A 105 3.65 -8.81 9.70
N ASN A 106 2.36 -8.51 9.56
CA ASN A 106 1.31 -9.15 10.35
C ASN A 106 1.17 -10.65 10.03
N LEU A 107 1.49 -11.04 8.80
CA LEU A 107 1.45 -12.44 8.40
C LEU A 107 2.65 -13.23 8.93
N GLY A 108 3.63 -12.56 9.53
CA GLY A 108 4.83 -13.20 10.00
C GLY A 108 5.77 -13.66 8.89
N LEU A 109 5.57 -13.15 7.68
CA LEU A 109 6.41 -13.51 6.55
C LEU A 109 7.71 -12.70 6.57
N PRO A 110 8.84 -13.29 6.11
CA PRO A 110 10.08 -12.54 6.03
C PRO A 110 9.95 -11.39 5.04
N LEU A 111 10.40 -10.22 5.46
CA LEU A 111 10.37 -9.01 4.64
C LEU A 111 11.73 -8.86 3.97
N LYS A 112 11.75 -8.99 2.65
CA LYS A 112 12.96 -8.82 1.87
C LYS A 112 12.89 -7.53 1.09
N ILE A 113 13.98 -6.78 1.08
CA ILE A 113 14.04 -5.50 0.40
C ILE A 113 13.74 -5.65 -1.09
N GLU A 114 14.29 -6.66 -1.72
CA GLU A 114 14.12 -6.91 -3.14
C GLU A 114 12.67 -7.23 -3.54
N ASP A 115 11.85 -7.66 -2.58
CA ASP A 115 10.43 -7.94 -2.86
C ASP A 115 9.64 -6.66 -3.12
N PHE A 116 10.14 -5.54 -2.64
CA PHE A 116 9.50 -4.22 -2.78
C PHE A 116 10.27 -3.29 -3.71
N GLY A 117 11.38 -3.77 -4.28
CA GLY A 117 12.23 -2.94 -5.11
C GLY A 117 12.82 -1.78 -4.34
N GLU A 118 13.07 -0.68 -5.02
CA GLU A 118 13.71 0.49 -4.42
C GLU A 118 12.87 1.15 -3.34
N ALA A 119 11.56 0.95 -3.38
CA ALA A 119 10.66 1.55 -2.40
C ALA A 119 10.93 1.10 -0.97
N SER A 120 11.57 -0.04 -0.80
CA SER A 120 11.87 -0.59 0.53
C SER A 120 13.18 -0.09 1.12
N ASN A 121 13.96 0.67 0.37
CA ASN A 121 15.27 1.16 0.81
C ASN A 121 15.20 2.48 1.58
N VAL A 122 14.15 2.72 2.26
CA VAL A 122 13.98 3.95 3.01
C VAL A 122 13.96 3.70 4.49
#